data_0daa9c73f99d4a8664731b90ed065a4d
#
_entry.id   0daa9c73f99d4a8664731b90ed065a4d
#
_cell.length_a   1.000
_cell.length_b   1.000
_cell.length_c   1.000
_cell.angle_alpha   90.00
_cell.angle_beta   90.00
_cell.angle_gamma   90.00
#
_symmetry.space_group_name_H-M   'P 1'
#
loop_
_entity.id
_entity.type
_entity.pdbx_description
1 polymer ?
#
loop_
_entity_poly.entity_id
_entity_poly.type
_entity_poly.pdbx_seq_one_letter_code
_entity_poly.pdbx_strand_id
1 'polypeptide(L)'
;MITLIATLKIKEGKMEEAVNVLKEVVPKIKASEPGCLEYIPHTVRGDENTIIIYEKYQDKDALKLHSANLMKSLEKLFPLLEPGMDVKTCYEMIQ
;
A
#
# COMPACT_ATOMS: atom_id res chain seq x y z
N MET A 1 15.95 4.39 6.85
CA MET A 1 14.67 3.72 6.50
C MET A 1 13.87 4.58 5.55
N ILE A 2 13.08 3.94 4.72
CA ILE A 2 12.29 4.63 3.70
C ILE A 2 10.81 4.42 4.03
N THR A 3 10.03 5.50 4.02
CA THR A 3 8.59 5.46 4.26
C THR A 3 7.86 5.82 2.98
N LEU A 4 6.85 5.04 2.62
CA LEU A 4 5.92 5.41 1.56
C LEU A 4 4.56 5.77 2.16
N ILE A 5 3.97 6.82 1.64
CA ILE A 5 2.57 7.17 1.93
C ILE A 5 1.82 7.07 0.61
N ALA A 6 1.02 6.03 0.48
CA ALA A 6 0.26 5.78 -0.74
C ALA A 6 -1.21 6.15 -0.52
N THR A 7 -1.74 7.00 -1.38
CA THR A 7 -3.15 7.39 -1.35
C THR A 7 -3.84 6.75 -2.54
N LEU A 8 -4.82 5.89 -2.25
CA LEU A 8 -5.57 5.16 -3.26
C LEU A 8 -7.00 5.67 -3.30
N LYS A 9 -7.49 5.99 -4.48
CA LYS A 9 -8.90 6.31 -4.68
C LYS A 9 -9.62 5.06 -5.14
N ILE A 10 -10.62 4.65 -4.37
CA ILE A 10 -11.39 3.44 -4.62
C ILE A 10 -12.63 3.81 -5.43
N LYS A 11 -12.95 3.00 -6.43
CA LYS A 11 -14.16 3.19 -7.21
C LYS A 11 -15.40 3.15 -6.33
N GLU A 12 -16.40 3.94 -6.68
CA GLU A 12 -17.66 4.02 -5.95
C GLU A 12 -18.27 2.62 -5.73
N GLY A 13 -18.64 2.33 -4.50
CA GLY A 13 -19.26 1.05 -4.12
C GLY A 13 -18.28 -0.13 -4.01
N LYS A 14 -16.96 0.11 -4.12
CA LYS A 14 -15.96 -0.97 -4.12
C LYS A 14 -15.10 -1.01 -2.86
N MET A 15 -15.37 -0.17 -1.88
CA MET A 15 -14.54 -0.11 -0.66
C MET A 15 -14.52 -1.44 0.10
N GLU A 16 -15.66 -2.08 0.28
CA GLU A 16 -15.71 -3.36 1.01
C GLU A 16 -14.85 -4.41 0.32
N GLU A 17 -14.96 -4.51 -1.01
CA GLU A 17 -14.17 -5.44 -1.80
C GLU A 17 -12.68 -5.12 -1.69
N ALA A 18 -12.31 -3.84 -1.77
CA ALA A 18 -10.92 -3.40 -1.64
C ALA A 18 -10.35 -3.75 -0.26
N VAL A 19 -11.12 -3.54 0.80
CA VAL A 19 -10.70 -3.90 2.16
C VAL A 19 -10.47 -5.41 2.27
N ASN A 20 -11.35 -6.21 1.70
CA ASN A 20 -11.20 -7.67 1.73
C ASN A 20 -9.97 -8.14 0.96
N VAL A 21 -9.68 -7.53 -0.19
CA VAL A 21 -8.46 -7.82 -0.94
C VAL A 21 -7.22 -7.50 -0.10
N LEU A 22 -7.19 -6.34 0.55
CA LEU A 22 -6.05 -5.94 1.38
C LEU A 22 -5.87 -6.85 2.58
N LYS A 23 -6.94 -7.29 3.21
CA LYS A 23 -6.87 -8.27 4.32
C LYS A 23 -6.22 -9.57 3.90
N GLU A 24 -6.40 -9.96 2.65
CA GLU A 24 -5.79 -11.17 2.09
C GLU A 24 -4.33 -10.95 1.71
N VAL A 25 -4.02 -9.85 1.01
CA VAL A 25 -2.69 -9.67 0.42
C VAL A 25 -1.65 -9.10 1.38
N VAL A 26 -2.03 -8.28 2.36
CA VAL A 26 -1.07 -7.67 3.27
C VAL A 26 -0.25 -8.70 4.04
N PRO A 27 -0.85 -9.74 4.66
CA PRO A 27 -0.05 -10.77 5.31
C PRO A 27 0.92 -11.48 4.37
N LYS A 28 0.53 -11.67 3.12
CA LYS A 28 1.40 -12.30 2.10
C LYS A 28 2.58 -11.43 1.74
N ILE A 29 2.36 -10.12 1.60
CA ILE A 29 3.44 -9.16 1.35
C ILE A 29 4.44 -9.19 2.50
N LYS A 30 3.96 -9.12 3.73
CA LYS A 30 4.84 -9.12 4.91
C LYS A 30 5.62 -10.41 5.04
N ALA A 31 5.01 -11.54 4.68
CA ALA A 31 5.68 -12.84 4.74
C ALA A 31 6.75 -13.01 3.66
N SER A 32 6.52 -12.47 2.46
CA SER A 32 7.42 -12.64 1.31
C SER A 32 8.48 -11.54 1.19
N GLU A 33 8.33 -10.43 1.91
CA GLU A 33 9.23 -9.28 1.82
C GLU A 33 9.75 -8.91 3.22
N PRO A 34 10.80 -9.60 3.70
CA PRO A 34 11.31 -9.36 5.07
C PRO A 34 11.77 -7.92 5.33
N GLY A 35 12.20 -7.22 4.29
CA GLY A 35 12.60 -5.81 4.40
C GLY A 35 11.44 -4.82 4.44
N CYS A 36 10.21 -5.29 4.23
CA CYS A 36 9.00 -4.50 4.42
C CYS A 36 8.62 -4.55 5.89
N LEU A 37 8.96 -3.50 6.63
CA LEU A 37 8.79 -3.46 8.08
C LEU A 37 7.36 -3.15 8.49
N GLU A 38 6.69 -2.28 7.74
CA GLU A 38 5.31 -1.90 7.97
C GLU A 38 4.58 -1.83 6.64
N TYR A 39 3.33 -2.26 6.64
CA TYR A 39 2.44 -2.14 5.49
C TYR A 39 1.02 -2.10 6.04
N ILE A 40 0.54 -0.89 6.34
CA ILE A 40 -0.68 -0.71 7.13
C ILE A 40 -1.68 0.16 6.36
N PRO A 41 -2.69 -0.46 5.74
CA PRO A 41 -3.78 0.30 5.11
C PRO A 41 -4.67 0.96 6.16
N HIS A 42 -5.15 2.17 5.82
CA HIS A 42 -6.03 2.96 6.67
C HIS A 42 -7.23 3.44 5.87
N THR A 43 -8.39 3.48 6.52
CA THR A 43 -9.52 4.27 6.00
C THR A 43 -9.33 5.72 6.43
N VAL A 44 -10.03 6.63 5.77
CA VAL A 44 -9.90 8.07 6.04
C VAL A 44 -11.23 8.61 6.54
N ARG A 45 -11.21 9.26 7.71
CA ARG A 45 -12.39 9.88 8.26
C ARG A 45 -12.92 10.96 7.32
N GLY A 46 -14.20 10.87 6.98
CA GLY A 46 -14.85 11.84 6.08
C GLY A 46 -14.64 11.59 4.60
N ASP A 47 -13.96 10.49 4.23
CA ASP A 47 -13.73 10.14 2.83
C ASP A 47 -13.92 8.62 2.65
N GLU A 48 -15.10 8.24 2.17
CA GLU A 48 -15.49 6.83 2.04
C GLU A 48 -14.74 6.08 0.95
N ASN A 49 -14.13 6.79 0.01
CA ASN A 49 -13.53 6.20 -1.18
C ASN A 49 -12.01 6.28 -1.20
N THR A 50 -11.38 6.59 -0.07
CA THR A 50 -9.93 6.71 0.01
C THR A 50 -9.36 5.71 0.99
N ILE A 51 -8.24 5.09 0.58
CA ILE A 51 -7.40 4.29 1.47
C ILE A 51 -6.01 4.91 1.45
N ILE A 52 -5.43 5.07 2.62
CA ILE A 52 -4.03 5.49 2.75
C ILE A 52 -3.25 4.30 3.30
N ILE A 53 -2.14 3.95 2.63
CA ILE A 53 -1.27 2.89 3.10
C ILE A 53 0.02 3.51 3.60
N TYR A 54 0.32 3.25 4.88
CA TYR A 54 1.60 3.59 5.49
C TYR A 54 2.52 2.39 5.31
N GLU A 55 3.67 2.63 4.66
CA GLU A 55 4.63 1.57 4.33
C GLU A 55 6.01 1.96 4.81
N LYS A 56 6.76 1.01 5.34
CA LYS A 56 8.12 1.26 5.79
C LYS A 56 9.04 0.15 5.29
N TYR A 57 10.16 0.56 4.70
CA TYR A 57 11.16 -0.36 4.13
C TYR A 57 12.51 -0.14 4.80
N GLN A 58 13.20 -1.24 5.03
CA GLN A 58 14.50 -1.25 5.70
C GLN A 58 15.54 -0.44 4.93
N ASP A 59 15.56 -0.57 3.59
CA ASP A 59 16.53 0.06 2.71
C ASP A 59 16.02 0.12 1.27
N LYS A 60 16.87 0.63 0.37
CA LYS A 60 16.53 0.75 -1.05
C LYS A 60 16.29 -0.60 -1.73
N ASP A 61 17.02 -1.62 -1.32
CA ASP A 61 16.88 -2.95 -1.92
C ASP A 61 15.53 -3.57 -1.56
N ALA A 62 15.08 -3.37 -0.32
CA ALA A 62 13.75 -3.80 0.12
C ALA A 62 12.65 -3.09 -0.66
N LEU A 63 12.81 -1.79 -0.91
CA LEU A 63 11.85 -1.03 -1.71
C LEU A 63 11.84 -1.49 -3.17
N LYS A 64 13.00 -1.78 -3.74
CA LYS A 64 13.11 -2.32 -5.09
C LYS A 64 12.39 -3.65 -5.24
N LEU A 65 12.57 -4.55 -4.27
CA LEU A 65 11.89 -5.84 -4.27
C LEU A 65 10.37 -5.65 -4.24
N HIS A 66 9.89 -4.75 -3.37
CA HIS A 66 8.46 -4.44 -3.28
C HIS A 66 7.94 -3.93 -4.63
N SER A 67 8.64 -2.97 -5.25
CA SER A 67 8.24 -2.40 -6.53
C SER A 67 8.21 -3.44 -7.64
N ALA A 68 9.16 -4.36 -7.65
CA ALA A 68 9.20 -5.44 -8.64
C ALA A 68 8.02 -6.41 -8.50
N ASN A 69 7.52 -6.60 -7.29
CA ASN A 69 6.42 -7.52 -7.00
C ASN A 69 5.04 -6.86 -7.01
N LEU A 70 4.99 -5.53 -7.06
CA LEU A 70 3.78 -4.75 -6.81
C LEU A 70 2.61 -5.14 -7.71
N MET A 71 2.83 -5.23 -9.02
CA MET A 71 1.77 -5.53 -9.98
C MET A 71 1.13 -6.89 -9.69
N LYS A 72 1.94 -7.87 -9.36
CA LYS A 72 1.45 -9.21 -9.04
C LYS A 72 0.79 -9.27 -7.67
N SER A 73 1.42 -8.65 -6.67
CA SER A 73 0.92 -8.67 -5.29
C SER A 73 -0.46 -8.02 -5.16
N LEU A 74 -0.70 -6.93 -5.90
CA LEU A 74 -1.93 -6.17 -5.84
C LEU A 74 -2.81 -6.30 -7.08
N GLU A 75 -2.64 -7.37 -7.86
CA GLU A 75 -3.38 -7.55 -9.12
C GLU A 75 -4.90 -7.52 -8.93
N LYS A 76 -5.41 -7.97 -7.80
CA LYS A 76 -6.84 -7.95 -7.51
C LYS A 76 -7.34 -6.59 -7.02
N LEU A 77 -6.42 -5.74 -6.58
CA LEU A 77 -6.77 -4.41 -6.09
C LEU A 77 -6.87 -3.39 -7.21
N PHE A 78 -5.97 -3.44 -8.18
CA PHE A 78 -5.92 -2.43 -9.23
C PHE A 78 -7.24 -2.20 -9.97
N PRO A 79 -8.03 -3.24 -10.32
CA PRO A 79 -9.33 -3.01 -10.97
C PRO A 79 -10.34 -2.20 -10.15
N LEU A 80 -10.13 -2.13 -8.83
CA LEU A 80 -11.02 -1.42 -7.91
C LEU A 80 -10.64 0.04 -7.71
N LEU A 81 -9.50 0.48 -8.32
CA LEU A 81 -8.97 1.82 -8.14
C LEU A 81 -9.37 2.76 -9.25
N GLU A 82 -9.65 4.01 -8.88
CA GLU A 82 -9.69 5.11 -9.82
C GLU A 82 -8.27 5.46 -10.25
N PRO A 83 -8.08 6.06 -11.45
CA PRO A 83 -6.76 6.54 -11.86
C PRO A 83 -6.22 7.61 -10.92
N GLY A 84 -4.91 7.73 -10.83
CA GLY A 84 -4.29 8.81 -10.08
C GLY A 84 -3.84 8.43 -8.67
N MET A 85 -3.40 7.19 -8.48
CA MET A 85 -2.75 6.81 -7.22
C MET A 85 -1.58 7.74 -6.92
N ASP A 86 -1.57 8.32 -5.72
CA ASP A 86 -0.48 9.17 -5.26
C ASP A 86 0.42 8.38 -4.32
N VAL A 87 1.72 8.39 -4.58
CA VAL A 87 2.70 7.76 -3.69
C VAL A 87 3.79 8.77 -3.38
N LYS A 88 3.98 9.05 -2.10
CA LYS A 88 5.08 9.89 -1.62
C LYS A 88 6.15 9.02 -1.01
N THR A 89 7.39 9.18 -1.48
CA THR A 89 8.55 8.52 -0.89
C THR A 89 9.17 9.50 0.11
N CYS A 90 9.26 9.07 1.36
CA CYS A 90 9.69 9.92 2.46
C CYS A 90 10.90 9.31 3.16
N TYR A 91 11.77 10.16 3.68
CA TYR A 91 12.94 9.73 4.42
C TYR A 91 12.87 10.26 5.84
N GLU A 92 13.18 9.42 6.81
CA GLU A 92 13.18 9.85 8.20
C GLU A 92 14.27 10.91 8.39
N MET A 93 13.91 12.06 8.92
CA MET A 93 14.86 13.15 9.16
C MET A 93 15.45 13.08 10.56
N ILE A 94 14.77 12.41 11.48
CA ILE A 94 15.21 12.21 12.87
C ILE A 94 15.06 10.72 13.18
N GLN A 95 16.14 10.14 13.64
CA GLN A 95 16.17 8.70 13.93
C GLN A 95 16.51 8.45 15.39
#